data_0158bd7348724aecbc897874ca583485
#
_entry.id   0158bd7348724aecbc897874ca583485
#
_cell.length_a   1.000
_cell.length_b   1.000
_cell.length_c   1.000
_cell.angle_alpha   90.00
_cell.angle_beta   90.00
_cell.angle_gamma   90.00
#
_symmetry.space_group_name_H-M   'P 1'
#
loop_
_entity.id
_entity.type
_entity.pdbx_description
1 polymer ?
#
loop_
_entity_poly.entity_id
_entity_poly.type
_entity_poly.pdbx_seq_one_letter_code
_entity_poly.pdbx_strand_id
1 'polypeptide(L)'
;MVAVDLAFDIHNSALKCIEMAQSALQAILLRRGGLPQFLPLHDFLVVGCLFTAMTLSLVAAEASATVIIDPSHPSAPLADDYAGLSYETERELPDAEGKYYFRPDNAPLTKMFQTLGLKNLRIGGNMVDSSKVAVPTQADIDQLFGFAKAAGLRVIYSFRLKNGDAATSAAQAKYIADHYADNLACFCIGNEPDLYVHSYSGYLKIWQPIYDAINQVVPNAKFCGPSLTSNARSWAQDFARDYASSGKILYVTQHEYPGGPGGKIKDPAYGRDQLLSPAWYQTYQRYCDKFVPPLQAASVPYRFDEANNFYNGGAVDVSDTFASALWGLDYLYWWAEHGSQGINFHTGDEVAAGPVLRPCRYASFTSAPDGYFAHPLAYGIKLFTLGSHGRLVPATVTAETSAADLNLAAYAVLGTDQSLYVTLINKEHDATARDASVTIQTGSASYTSAQTMVLASPQGDDAAKEGVTLGGETIHNDGSWQGKWTDLPVKPGSPVQIKVPACSALLIHLIAR
;
A
#
# COMPACT_ATOMS: atom_id res chain seq x y z
N MET A 1 -8.43 -0.95 -37.69
CA MET A 1 -7.99 -0.10 -38.82
C MET A 1 -8.99 1.05 -39.10
N VAL A 2 -10.29 0.81 -39.14
CA VAL A 2 -11.28 1.89 -39.40
C VAL A 2 -11.44 2.93 -38.27
N ALA A 3 -11.26 2.52 -36.99
CA ALA A 3 -11.41 3.43 -35.85
C ALA A 3 -10.20 4.35 -35.63
N VAL A 4 -8.99 3.90 -36.01
CA VAL A 4 -7.77 4.73 -35.93
C VAL A 4 -7.76 5.80 -37.00
N ASP A 5 -8.26 5.48 -38.20
CA ASP A 5 -8.40 6.46 -39.30
C ASP A 5 -9.43 7.54 -38.96
N LEU A 6 -10.52 7.18 -38.26
CA LEU A 6 -11.56 8.14 -37.87
C LEU A 6 -11.06 9.12 -36.78
N ALA A 7 -10.27 8.62 -35.79
CA ALA A 7 -9.67 9.46 -34.75
C ALA A 7 -8.60 10.41 -35.32
N PHE A 8 -7.82 9.94 -36.29
CA PHE A 8 -6.81 10.75 -36.98
C PHE A 8 -7.46 11.84 -37.87
N ASP A 9 -8.58 11.54 -38.54
CA ASP A 9 -9.32 12.51 -39.31
C ASP A 9 -10.03 13.57 -38.45
N ILE A 10 -10.55 13.20 -37.28
CA ILE A 10 -11.15 14.16 -36.34
C ILE A 10 -10.07 15.08 -35.76
N HIS A 11 -8.90 14.54 -35.36
CA HIS A 11 -7.78 15.33 -34.85
C HIS A 11 -7.24 16.33 -35.90
N ASN A 12 -7.06 15.90 -37.16
CA ASN A 12 -6.61 16.75 -38.23
C ASN A 12 -7.67 17.81 -38.65
N SER A 13 -8.96 17.47 -38.52
CA SER A 13 -10.04 18.41 -38.75
C SER A 13 -10.12 19.50 -37.67
N ALA A 14 -9.89 19.12 -36.38
CA ALA A 14 -9.83 20.06 -35.27
C ALA A 14 -8.64 21.02 -35.39
N LEU A 15 -7.45 20.50 -35.74
CA LEU A 15 -6.26 21.33 -36.00
C LEU A 15 -6.46 22.34 -37.13
N LYS A 16 -7.05 21.93 -38.24
CA LYS A 16 -7.39 22.84 -39.35
C LYS A 16 -8.39 23.91 -38.95
N CYS A 17 -9.37 23.60 -38.11
CA CYS A 17 -10.32 24.58 -37.59
C CYS A 17 -9.65 25.63 -36.69
N ILE A 18 -8.68 25.19 -35.86
CA ILE A 18 -7.90 26.11 -35.00
C ILE A 18 -7.02 27.03 -35.84
N GLU A 19 -6.34 26.52 -36.86
CA GLU A 19 -5.50 27.32 -37.76
C GLU A 19 -6.33 28.33 -38.57
N MET A 20 -7.54 27.93 -39.05
CA MET A 20 -8.44 28.84 -39.72
C MET A 20 -9.00 29.93 -38.81
N ALA A 21 -9.31 29.60 -37.55
CA ALA A 21 -9.76 30.56 -36.54
C ALA A 21 -8.63 31.56 -36.18
N GLN A 22 -7.39 31.10 -36.01
CA GLN A 22 -6.24 31.97 -35.78
C GLN A 22 -5.96 32.90 -36.97
N SER A 23 -6.05 32.37 -38.19
CA SER A 23 -5.86 33.14 -39.41
C SER A 23 -6.95 34.19 -39.61
N ALA A 24 -8.22 33.86 -39.29
CA ALA A 24 -9.34 34.82 -39.32
C ALA A 24 -9.16 35.93 -38.27
N LEU A 25 -8.71 35.59 -37.07
CA LEU A 25 -8.43 36.56 -36.01
C LEU A 25 -7.29 37.52 -36.39
N GLN A 26 -6.22 36.97 -36.98
CA GLN A 26 -5.10 37.78 -37.48
C GLN A 26 -5.52 38.69 -38.64
N ALA A 27 -6.37 38.22 -39.53
CA ALA A 27 -6.91 39.03 -40.64
C ALA A 27 -7.81 40.17 -40.14
N ILE A 28 -8.57 39.95 -39.06
CA ILE A 28 -9.41 40.99 -38.43
C ILE A 28 -8.53 42.04 -37.73
N LEU A 29 -7.46 41.60 -37.03
CA LEU A 29 -6.53 42.48 -36.35
C LEU A 29 -5.67 43.34 -37.32
N LEU A 30 -5.30 42.78 -38.48
CA LEU A 30 -4.49 43.47 -39.47
C LEU A 30 -5.29 44.44 -40.36
N ARG A 31 -6.61 44.32 -40.46
CA ARG A 31 -7.45 45.22 -41.26
C ARG A 31 -7.86 46.52 -40.55
N ARG A 32 -7.59 46.66 -39.28
CA ARG A 32 -7.95 47.86 -38.47
C ARG A 32 -6.73 48.45 -37.82
N GLY A 33 -6.12 49.41 -38.50
CA GLY A 33 -5.11 50.29 -37.90
C GLY A 33 -5.76 51.34 -36.97
N GLY A 34 -6.06 50.96 -35.74
CA GLY A 34 -6.62 51.84 -34.69
C GLY A 34 -7.62 51.11 -33.79
N LEU A 35 -7.64 51.41 -32.51
CA LEU A 35 -8.59 50.89 -31.52
C LEU A 35 -10.02 51.29 -31.87
N PRO A 36 -10.99 50.36 -32.06
CA PRO A 36 -12.37 50.74 -32.39
C PRO A 36 -13.15 51.08 -31.11
N GLN A 37 -13.84 52.20 -31.18
CA GLN A 37 -14.83 52.66 -30.19
C GLN A 37 -16.20 52.01 -30.35
N PHE A 38 -16.49 50.87 -30.48
CA PHE A 38 -17.73 50.08 -30.53
C PHE A 38 -17.69 48.99 -31.59
N LEU A 39 -17.78 47.72 -31.13
CA LEU A 39 -18.14 46.58 -31.94
C LEU A 39 -19.67 46.39 -31.94
N PRO A 40 -20.31 46.14 -33.08
CA PRO A 40 -21.76 45.85 -33.14
C PRO A 40 -22.09 44.53 -32.43
N LEU A 41 -23.25 44.46 -31.78
CA LEU A 41 -23.75 43.35 -30.96
C LEU A 41 -23.75 42.00 -31.70
N HIS A 42 -23.78 42.01 -33.02
CA HIS A 42 -23.75 40.83 -33.90
C HIS A 42 -22.42 40.09 -33.86
N ASP A 43 -21.29 40.79 -33.70
CA ASP A 43 -19.96 40.17 -33.68
C ASP A 43 -19.68 39.52 -32.31
N PHE A 44 -20.29 40.01 -31.24
CA PHE A 44 -20.25 39.39 -29.93
C PHE A 44 -21.04 38.07 -29.86
N LEU A 45 -22.16 37.98 -30.58
CA LEU A 45 -22.95 36.75 -30.64
C LEU A 45 -22.23 35.63 -31.40
N VAL A 46 -21.50 35.95 -32.46
CA VAL A 46 -20.72 34.94 -33.23
C VAL A 46 -19.52 34.44 -32.45
N VAL A 47 -18.80 35.31 -31.73
CA VAL A 47 -17.70 34.92 -30.86
C VAL A 47 -18.21 34.17 -29.63
N GLY A 48 -19.33 34.59 -29.05
CA GLY A 48 -19.97 33.88 -27.94
C GLY A 48 -20.49 32.47 -28.31
N CYS A 49 -21.06 32.29 -29.49
CA CYS A 49 -21.47 30.98 -29.99
C CYS A 49 -20.28 30.07 -30.35
N LEU A 50 -19.16 30.63 -30.81
CA LEU A 50 -17.94 29.87 -31.05
C LEU A 50 -17.25 29.43 -29.74
N PHE A 51 -17.29 30.26 -28.69
CA PHE A 51 -16.79 29.87 -27.38
C PHE A 51 -17.68 28.87 -26.63
N THR A 52 -19.02 28.96 -26.79
CA THR A 52 -19.95 27.99 -26.18
C THR A 52 -19.95 26.64 -26.93
N ALA A 53 -19.55 26.58 -28.19
CA ALA A 53 -19.37 25.32 -28.91
C ALA A 53 -18.03 24.62 -28.58
N MET A 54 -17.06 25.31 -27.99
CA MET A 54 -15.75 24.75 -27.59
C MET A 54 -15.69 24.20 -26.15
N THR A 55 -16.75 24.35 -25.37
CA THR A 55 -16.92 23.64 -24.11
C THR A 55 -17.75 22.35 -24.27
N LEU A 56 -17.57 21.62 -25.35
CA LEU A 56 -17.81 20.19 -25.33
C LEU A 56 -16.72 19.61 -24.40
N SER A 57 -17.02 19.52 -23.11
CA SER A 57 -16.32 18.61 -22.22
C SER A 57 -16.27 17.28 -22.97
N LEU A 58 -15.08 16.84 -23.36
CA LEU A 58 -14.87 15.41 -23.62
C LEU A 58 -15.28 14.73 -22.30
N VAL A 59 -16.51 14.31 -22.20
CA VAL A 59 -16.90 13.31 -21.20
C VAL A 59 -16.06 12.11 -21.59
N ALA A 60 -15.04 11.81 -20.81
CA ALA A 60 -14.25 10.61 -20.99
C ALA A 60 -15.25 9.45 -21.13
N ALA A 61 -15.11 8.64 -22.17
CA ALA A 61 -16.04 7.55 -22.43
C ALA A 61 -16.02 6.62 -21.21
N GLU A 62 -17.17 6.37 -20.61
CA GLU A 62 -17.31 5.45 -19.50
C GLU A 62 -16.96 4.04 -19.97
N ALA A 63 -16.04 3.36 -19.26
CA ALA A 63 -15.61 2.00 -19.59
C ALA A 63 -16.47 1.00 -18.83
N SER A 64 -17.03 -0.01 -19.52
CA SER A 64 -17.86 -1.04 -18.90
C SER A 64 -17.04 -2.28 -18.55
N ALA A 65 -17.23 -2.81 -17.35
CA ALA A 65 -16.62 -4.05 -16.90
C ALA A 65 -17.60 -4.90 -16.07
N THR A 66 -17.39 -6.21 -16.10
CA THR A 66 -18.08 -7.16 -15.21
C THR A 66 -17.05 -7.77 -14.27
N VAL A 67 -17.36 -7.78 -12.96
CA VAL A 67 -16.59 -8.48 -11.94
C VAL A 67 -17.38 -9.72 -11.53
N ILE A 68 -16.82 -10.89 -11.84
CA ILE A 68 -17.39 -12.19 -11.48
C ILE A 68 -16.71 -12.67 -10.22
N ILE A 69 -17.49 -12.91 -9.17
CA ILE A 69 -17.00 -13.36 -7.86
C ILE A 69 -17.54 -14.75 -7.58
N ASP A 70 -16.66 -15.66 -7.13
CA ASP A 70 -17.03 -17.01 -6.73
C ASP A 70 -16.87 -17.23 -5.21
N PRO A 71 -17.92 -17.00 -4.41
CA PRO A 71 -17.87 -17.20 -2.97
C PRO A 71 -17.76 -18.66 -2.54
N SER A 72 -17.91 -19.62 -3.45
CA SER A 72 -17.87 -21.06 -3.14
C SER A 72 -16.45 -21.62 -2.99
N HIS A 73 -15.42 -20.87 -3.39
CA HIS A 73 -14.02 -21.28 -3.34
C HIS A 73 -13.16 -20.34 -2.46
N PRO A 74 -13.46 -20.25 -1.14
CA PRO A 74 -12.70 -19.36 -0.27
C PRO A 74 -11.30 -19.92 0.04
N SER A 75 -10.32 -19.04 0.10
CA SER A 75 -8.95 -19.31 0.54
C SER A 75 -8.87 -19.66 2.05
N ALA A 76 -7.66 -19.82 2.58
CA ALA A 76 -7.43 -19.74 4.01
C ALA A 76 -7.84 -18.33 4.56
N PRO A 77 -8.19 -18.20 5.84
CA PRO A 77 -8.46 -16.90 6.44
C PRO A 77 -7.28 -15.95 6.29
N LEU A 78 -7.56 -14.68 5.99
CA LEU A 78 -6.57 -13.63 6.10
C LEU A 78 -6.20 -13.44 7.57
N ALA A 79 -4.90 -13.24 7.84
CA ALA A 79 -4.46 -12.96 9.19
C ALA A 79 -4.97 -11.60 9.67
N ASP A 80 -5.46 -11.52 10.90
CA ASP A 80 -5.94 -10.27 11.49
C ASP A 80 -4.85 -9.19 11.57
N ASP A 81 -3.58 -9.60 11.62
CA ASP A 81 -2.41 -8.75 11.63
C ASP A 81 -1.71 -8.68 10.27
N TYR A 82 -2.45 -8.90 9.19
CA TYR A 82 -1.90 -8.94 7.82
C TYR A 82 -1.16 -7.65 7.46
N ALA A 83 -1.82 -6.50 7.60
CA ALA A 83 -1.18 -5.20 7.44
C ALA A 83 -0.45 -4.79 8.71
N GLY A 84 0.80 -4.39 8.58
CA GLY A 84 1.65 -3.92 9.66
C GLY A 84 2.56 -2.78 9.23
N LEU A 85 3.30 -2.23 10.19
CA LEU A 85 4.33 -1.24 9.95
C LEU A 85 5.69 -1.76 10.43
N SER A 86 6.75 -1.32 9.76
CA SER A 86 8.14 -1.59 10.10
C SER A 86 8.87 -0.29 10.39
N TYR A 87 9.57 -0.24 11.50
CA TYR A 87 10.36 0.92 11.93
C TYR A 87 11.81 0.52 12.19
N GLU A 88 12.70 1.50 12.05
CA GLU A 88 14.09 1.39 12.47
C GLU A 88 14.19 1.20 14.01
N THR A 89 15.12 0.35 14.47
CA THR A 89 15.34 0.08 15.90
C THR A 89 15.63 1.34 16.72
N GLU A 90 16.23 2.38 16.12
CA GLU A 90 16.50 3.63 16.84
C GLU A 90 15.22 4.32 17.34
N ARG A 91 14.05 4.02 16.74
CA ARG A 91 12.75 4.56 17.19
C ARG A 91 12.24 3.94 18.50
N GLU A 92 12.84 2.84 18.93
CA GLU A 92 12.63 2.25 20.26
C GLU A 92 13.35 3.04 21.36
N LEU A 93 14.44 3.74 20.99
CA LEU A 93 15.27 4.50 21.91
C LEU A 93 14.71 5.90 22.17
N PRO A 94 15.05 6.54 23.31
CA PRO A 94 14.68 7.92 23.56
C PRO A 94 15.45 8.88 22.62
N ASP A 95 14.81 9.98 22.27
CA ASP A 95 15.44 11.09 21.57
C ASP A 95 16.44 11.85 22.47
N ALA A 96 17.03 12.92 21.95
CA ALA A 96 18.02 13.74 22.69
C ALA A 96 17.43 14.39 23.96
N GLU A 97 16.13 14.58 24.02
CA GLU A 97 15.38 15.13 25.15
C GLU A 97 14.91 14.03 26.13
N GLY A 98 15.24 12.76 25.86
CA GLY A 98 14.83 11.61 26.67
C GLY A 98 13.39 11.16 26.45
N LYS A 99 12.72 11.58 25.38
CA LYS A 99 11.35 11.24 25.04
C LYS A 99 11.31 10.04 24.09
N TYR A 100 10.45 9.09 24.38
CA TYR A 100 10.23 7.93 23.51
C TYR A 100 9.17 8.21 22.45
N TYR A 101 9.41 7.74 21.24
CA TYR A 101 8.39 7.73 20.18
C TYR A 101 7.28 6.74 20.51
N PHE A 102 7.65 5.48 20.75
CA PHE A 102 6.75 4.45 21.25
C PHE A 102 6.70 4.52 22.78
N ARG A 103 5.61 5.03 23.33
CA ARG A 103 5.33 5.07 24.75
C ARG A 103 3.85 4.87 25.01
N PRO A 104 3.43 4.23 26.12
CA PRO A 104 2.04 3.84 26.35
C PRO A 104 1.06 5.02 26.46
N ASP A 105 1.55 6.21 26.78
CA ASP A 105 0.77 7.46 26.89
C ASP A 105 0.76 8.32 25.61
N ASN A 106 1.33 7.83 24.50
CA ASN A 106 1.23 8.51 23.22
C ASN A 106 -0.12 8.27 22.57
N ALA A 107 -1.15 8.95 23.09
CA ALA A 107 -2.54 8.75 22.67
C ALA A 107 -2.77 8.99 21.15
N PRO A 108 -2.22 10.06 20.52
CA PRO A 108 -2.39 10.24 19.08
C PRO A 108 -1.79 9.09 18.24
N LEU A 109 -0.59 8.59 18.60
CA LEU A 109 0.04 7.46 17.90
C LEU A 109 -0.79 6.18 18.08
N THR A 110 -1.19 5.89 19.31
CA THR A 110 -2.06 4.75 19.62
C THR A 110 -3.34 4.81 18.80
N LYS A 111 -3.97 5.98 18.74
CA LYS A 111 -5.20 6.20 17.98
C LYS A 111 -4.97 6.04 16.48
N MET A 112 -3.84 6.53 15.94
CA MET A 112 -3.47 6.37 14.53
C MET A 112 -3.38 4.88 14.16
N PHE A 113 -2.64 4.06 14.92
CA PHE A 113 -2.56 2.62 14.68
C PHE A 113 -3.93 1.93 14.73
N GLN A 114 -4.75 2.26 15.71
CA GLN A 114 -6.10 1.72 15.84
C GLN A 114 -7.01 2.15 14.69
N THR A 115 -6.94 3.41 14.27
CA THR A 115 -7.71 3.93 13.15
C THR A 115 -7.34 3.24 11.85
N LEU A 116 -6.05 2.99 11.62
CA LEU A 116 -5.59 2.25 10.44
C LEU A 116 -5.91 0.75 10.53
N GLY A 117 -6.37 0.23 11.67
CA GLY A 117 -6.66 -1.19 11.86
C GLY A 117 -5.41 -2.07 11.93
N LEU A 118 -4.26 -1.48 12.22
CA LEU A 118 -2.99 -2.19 12.30
C LEU A 118 -2.91 -3.04 13.58
N LYS A 119 -2.38 -4.26 13.45
CA LYS A 119 -2.16 -5.17 14.58
C LYS A 119 -0.77 -5.78 14.63
N ASN A 120 0.11 -5.41 13.68
CA ASN A 120 1.50 -5.86 13.63
C ASN A 120 2.46 -4.67 13.57
N LEU A 121 3.50 -4.73 14.38
CA LEU A 121 4.59 -3.76 14.41
C LEU A 121 5.92 -4.52 14.34
N ARG A 122 6.73 -4.25 13.34
CA ARG A 122 8.11 -4.74 13.29
C ARG A 122 9.07 -3.64 13.71
N ILE A 123 9.96 -3.95 14.63
CA ILE A 123 11.10 -3.12 15.00
C ILE A 123 12.38 -3.79 14.52
N GLY A 124 13.16 -3.08 13.70
CA GLY A 124 14.36 -3.64 13.05
C GLY A 124 15.03 -2.60 12.17
N GLY A 125 14.93 -2.77 10.84
CA GLY A 125 15.56 -1.88 9.87
C GLY A 125 17.09 -1.96 9.88
N ASN A 126 17.74 -1.14 9.07
CA ASN A 126 19.21 -1.13 8.97
C ASN A 126 19.91 -0.74 10.28
N MET A 127 19.19 -0.02 11.15
CA MET A 127 19.76 0.49 12.39
C MET A 127 19.92 -0.60 13.46
N VAL A 128 19.23 -1.74 13.38
CA VAL A 128 19.42 -2.84 14.34
C VAL A 128 20.87 -3.37 14.32
N ASP A 129 21.49 -3.39 13.13
CA ASP A 129 22.86 -3.88 12.93
C ASP A 129 23.91 -2.75 12.89
N SER A 130 23.51 -1.52 13.19
CA SER A 130 24.40 -0.36 13.24
C SER A 130 25.10 -0.25 14.59
N SER A 131 26.43 -0.19 14.57
CA SER A 131 27.23 0.05 15.79
C SER A 131 27.05 1.47 16.37
N LYS A 132 26.38 2.38 15.64
CA LYS A 132 26.08 3.73 16.09
C LYS A 132 24.82 3.82 16.94
N VAL A 133 23.96 2.82 16.87
CA VAL A 133 22.71 2.73 17.62
C VAL A 133 22.97 1.90 18.87
N ALA A 134 22.53 2.34 20.02
CA ALA A 134 22.65 1.58 21.27
C ALA A 134 21.80 0.30 21.19
N VAL A 135 22.21 -0.73 21.90
CA VAL A 135 21.35 -1.90 22.12
C VAL A 135 20.28 -1.50 23.14
N PRO A 136 18.98 -1.72 22.84
CA PRO A 136 17.90 -1.34 23.74
C PRO A 136 18.04 -1.95 25.14
N THR A 137 17.71 -1.16 26.16
CA THR A 137 17.64 -1.59 27.55
C THR A 137 16.27 -2.15 27.90
N GLN A 138 16.08 -2.69 29.09
CA GLN A 138 14.76 -3.11 29.59
C GLN A 138 13.78 -1.93 29.64
N ALA A 139 14.25 -0.73 29.99
CA ALA A 139 13.40 0.46 30.01
C ALA A 139 12.90 0.84 28.61
N ASP A 140 13.73 0.70 27.58
CA ASP A 140 13.34 0.95 26.19
C ASP A 140 12.30 -0.10 25.72
N ILE A 141 12.54 -1.36 26.04
CA ILE A 141 11.60 -2.48 25.79
C ILE A 141 10.25 -2.23 26.47
N ASP A 142 10.25 -1.74 27.73
CA ASP A 142 9.03 -1.44 28.48
C ASP A 142 8.20 -0.34 27.80
N GLN A 143 8.83 0.68 27.23
CA GLN A 143 8.13 1.74 26.50
C GLN A 143 7.52 1.20 25.20
N LEU A 144 8.28 0.47 24.39
CA LEU A 144 7.81 -0.13 23.15
C LEU A 144 6.64 -1.10 23.38
N PHE A 145 6.82 -2.06 24.30
CA PHE A 145 5.77 -3.07 24.54
C PHE A 145 4.58 -2.50 25.32
N GLY A 146 4.80 -1.49 26.17
CA GLY A 146 3.73 -0.71 26.78
C GLY A 146 2.86 -0.02 25.72
N PHE A 147 3.49 0.61 24.72
CA PHE A 147 2.77 1.14 23.56
C PHE A 147 2.05 0.03 22.78
N ALA A 148 2.73 -1.06 22.46
CA ALA A 148 2.13 -2.17 21.72
C ALA A 148 0.87 -2.70 22.43
N LYS A 149 0.91 -2.83 23.76
CA LYS A 149 -0.24 -3.21 24.58
C LYS A 149 -1.37 -2.17 24.49
N ALA A 150 -1.05 -0.88 24.61
CA ALA A 150 -2.06 0.20 24.52
C ALA A 150 -2.72 0.27 23.14
N ALA A 151 -1.97 0.01 22.08
CA ALA A 151 -2.45 0.03 20.70
C ALA A 151 -3.07 -1.30 20.23
N GLY A 152 -2.92 -2.39 21.00
CA GLY A 152 -3.44 -3.73 20.65
C GLY A 152 -2.60 -4.43 19.57
N LEU A 153 -1.27 -4.26 19.60
CA LEU A 153 -0.33 -4.77 18.60
C LEU A 153 0.42 -6.01 19.08
N ARG A 154 0.89 -6.79 18.11
CA ARG A 154 1.93 -7.79 18.30
C ARG A 154 3.21 -7.34 17.60
N VAL A 155 4.34 -7.50 18.27
CA VAL A 155 5.65 -7.02 17.83
C VAL A 155 6.46 -8.16 17.21
N ILE A 156 7.01 -7.93 16.02
CA ILE A 156 8.17 -8.65 15.50
C ILE A 156 9.39 -7.89 16.00
N TYR A 157 10.11 -8.48 16.95
CA TYR A 157 11.23 -7.83 17.62
C TYR A 157 12.57 -8.33 17.08
N SER A 158 13.39 -7.43 16.54
CA SER A 158 14.67 -7.79 15.91
C SER A 158 15.84 -7.56 16.88
N PHE A 159 16.68 -8.58 17.02
CA PHE A 159 17.96 -8.49 17.73
C PHE A 159 19.08 -8.15 16.77
N ARG A 160 20.11 -7.48 17.28
CA ARG A 160 21.35 -7.21 16.53
C ARG A 160 22.04 -8.51 16.14
N LEU A 161 22.37 -8.66 14.85
CA LEU A 161 23.13 -9.80 14.33
C LEU A 161 24.60 -9.42 14.07
N LYS A 162 24.84 -8.29 13.40
CA LYS A 162 26.20 -7.83 13.10
C LYS A 162 26.92 -7.40 14.36
N ASN A 163 27.92 -8.18 14.77
CA ASN A 163 28.59 -8.03 16.06
C ASN A 163 27.62 -8.12 17.27
N GLY A 164 26.53 -8.88 17.09
CA GLY A 164 25.57 -9.13 18.16
C GLY A 164 26.13 -10.02 19.25
N ASP A 165 25.68 -9.79 20.49
CA ASP A 165 26.03 -10.60 21.65
C ASP A 165 24.88 -11.54 22.00
N ALA A 166 25.15 -12.84 21.96
CA ALA A 166 24.16 -13.88 22.21
C ALA A 166 23.58 -13.84 23.64
N ALA A 167 24.40 -13.49 24.63
CA ALA A 167 23.95 -13.42 26.01
C ALA A 167 23.01 -12.23 26.24
N THR A 168 23.33 -11.08 25.66
CA THR A 168 22.47 -9.88 25.69
C THR A 168 21.15 -10.15 24.98
N SER A 169 21.18 -10.74 23.78
CA SER A 169 19.95 -11.10 23.03
C SER A 169 19.07 -12.09 23.79
N ALA A 170 19.69 -13.09 24.44
CA ALA A 170 18.97 -14.06 25.27
C ALA A 170 18.33 -13.40 26.51
N ALA A 171 19.05 -12.48 27.18
CA ALA A 171 18.51 -11.75 28.32
C ALA A 171 17.30 -10.86 27.92
N GLN A 172 17.40 -10.14 26.82
CA GLN A 172 16.29 -9.35 26.27
C GLN A 172 15.10 -10.24 25.88
N ALA A 173 15.35 -11.35 25.15
CA ALA A 173 14.29 -12.28 24.73
C ALA A 173 13.57 -12.88 25.94
N LYS A 174 14.31 -13.24 26.99
CA LYS A 174 13.72 -13.74 28.24
C LYS A 174 12.86 -12.68 28.89
N TYR A 175 13.36 -11.46 29.00
CA TYR A 175 12.62 -10.33 29.58
C TYR A 175 11.30 -10.07 28.82
N ILE A 176 11.36 -10.01 27.50
CA ILE A 176 10.18 -9.81 26.64
C ILE A 176 9.19 -10.97 26.82
N ALA A 177 9.65 -12.21 26.80
CA ALA A 177 8.80 -13.39 26.95
C ALA A 177 8.14 -13.47 28.34
N ASP A 178 8.84 -13.06 29.40
CA ASP A 178 8.33 -13.08 30.77
C ASP A 178 7.26 -11.98 31.01
N HIS A 179 7.37 -10.82 30.35
CA HIS A 179 6.53 -9.64 30.66
C HIS A 179 5.53 -9.28 29.58
N TYR A 180 5.79 -9.67 28.31
CA TYR A 180 5.06 -9.18 27.13
C TYR A 180 4.70 -10.28 26.13
N ALA A 181 4.55 -11.54 26.56
CA ALA A 181 4.26 -12.68 25.68
C ALA A 181 3.04 -12.44 24.78
N ASP A 182 1.97 -11.83 25.29
CA ASP A 182 0.73 -11.56 24.54
C ASP A 182 0.92 -10.52 23.42
N ASN A 183 1.92 -9.64 23.57
CA ASN A 183 2.24 -8.61 22.60
C ASN A 183 3.43 -8.97 21.70
N LEU A 184 4.02 -10.15 21.87
CA LEU A 184 5.09 -10.66 21.02
C LEU A 184 4.50 -11.52 19.89
N ALA A 185 4.81 -11.20 18.65
CA ALA A 185 4.53 -12.07 17.51
C ALA A 185 5.65 -13.14 17.38
N CYS A 186 6.87 -12.70 17.19
CA CYS A 186 8.06 -13.53 17.12
C CYS A 186 9.32 -12.67 17.22
N PHE A 187 10.46 -13.34 17.38
CA PHE A 187 11.78 -12.72 17.31
C PHE A 187 12.34 -12.78 15.89
N CYS A 188 13.09 -11.76 15.50
CA CYS A 188 13.93 -11.74 14.31
C CYS A 188 15.39 -11.52 14.75
N ILE A 189 16.37 -11.96 13.96
CA ILE A 189 17.80 -11.81 14.27
C ILE A 189 18.49 -11.20 13.05
N GLY A 190 18.82 -9.90 13.13
CA GLY A 190 19.44 -9.11 12.08
C GLY A 190 18.47 -8.46 11.10
N ASN A 191 19.06 -7.70 10.18
CA ASN A 191 18.41 -7.04 9.06
C ASN A 191 19.31 -7.09 7.82
N GLU A 192 18.78 -7.56 6.70
CA GLU A 192 19.48 -7.64 5.41
C GLU A 192 20.94 -8.16 5.53
N PRO A 193 21.16 -9.31 6.21
CA PRO A 193 22.51 -9.83 6.44
C PRO A 193 23.25 -10.13 5.13
N ASP A 194 22.56 -10.34 4.02
CA ASP A 194 23.14 -10.51 2.70
C ASP A 194 23.91 -9.27 2.18
N LEU A 195 23.71 -8.10 2.77
CA LEU A 195 24.48 -6.90 2.44
C LEU A 195 25.90 -6.90 3.08
N TYR A 196 26.15 -7.68 4.12
CA TYR A 196 27.43 -7.72 4.83
C TYR A 196 27.99 -9.13 5.04
N VAL A 197 27.22 -10.17 4.77
CA VAL A 197 27.65 -11.57 4.76
C VAL A 197 27.49 -12.13 3.35
N HIS A 198 28.49 -12.86 2.85
CA HIS A 198 28.55 -13.24 1.44
C HIS A 198 28.07 -14.66 1.13
N SER A 199 27.59 -15.40 2.14
CA SER A 199 27.06 -16.76 1.94
C SER A 199 26.06 -17.12 3.04
N TYR A 200 25.13 -18.01 2.72
CA TYR A 200 24.18 -18.55 3.69
C TYR A 200 24.88 -19.26 4.84
N SER A 201 25.93 -20.04 4.57
CA SER A 201 26.72 -20.68 5.63
C SER A 201 27.46 -19.68 6.53
N GLY A 202 27.87 -18.53 5.97
CA GLY A 202 28.43 -17.42 6.72
C GLY A 202 27.39 -16.75 7.62
N TYR A 203 26.17 -16.58 7.11
CA TYR A 203 25.04 -16.08 7.89
C TYR A 203 24.74 -17.00 9.07
N LEU A 204 24.62 -18.31 8.86
CA LEU A 204 24.34 -19.25 9.94
C LEU A 204 25.40 -19.23 11.04
N LYS A 205 26.68 -19.00 10.72
CA LYS A 205 27.76 -18.92 11.72
C LYS A 205 27.56 -17.82 12.75
N ILE A 206 26.92 -16.71 12.37
CA ILE A 206 26.68 -15.59 13.28
C ILE A 206 25.24 -15.60 13.84
N TRP A 207 24.29 -16.16 13.11
CA TRP A 207 22.89 -16.26 13.52
C TRP A 207 22.65 -17.37 14.55
N GLN A 208 23.19 -18.56 14.32
CA GLN A 208 22.96 -19.75 15.14
C GLN A 208 23.29 -19.56 16.62
N PRO A 209 24.42 -18.94 17.01
CA PRO A 209 24.72 -18.72 18.42
C PRO A 209 23.68 -17.90 19.18
N ILE A 210 23.10 -16.87 18.50
CA ILE A 210 22.05 -16.02 19.08
C ILE A 210 20.74 -16.82 19.17
N TYR A 211 20.38 -17.53 18.10
CA TYR A 211 19.20 -18.39 18.08
C TYR A 211 19.24 -19.45 19.19
N ASP A 212 20.36 -20.14 19.37
CA ASP A 212 20.52 -21.17 20.38
C ASP A 212 20.45 -20.60 21.81
N ALA A 213 21.08 -19.45 22.05
CA ALA A 213 21.05 -18.78 23.35
C ALA A 213 19.63 -18.33 23.72
N ILE A 214 18.85 -17.80 22.76
CA ILE A 214 17.44 -17.44 22.97
C ILE A 214 16.60 -18.69 23.26
N ASN A 215 16.78 -19.77 22.49
CA ASN A 215 16.04 -21.01 22.68
C ASN A 215 16.34 -21.69 24.04
N GLN A 216 17.54 -21.52 24.57
CA GLN A 216 17.90 -22.05 25.86
C GLN A 216 17.09 -21.38 26.99
N VAL A 217 16.84 -20.07 26.90
CA VAL A 217 16.15 -19.31 27.95
C VAL A 217 14.66 -19.12 27.69
N VAL A 218 14.23 -19.22 26.44
CA VAL A 218 12.82 -19.16 25.98
C VAL A 218 12.52 -20.37 25.09
N PRO A 219 12.28 -21.56 25.66
CA PRO A 219 12.15 -22.81 24.88
C PRO A 219 11.00 -22.81 23.87
N ASN A 220 9.98 -21.97 24.07
CA ASN A 220 8.83 -21.85 23.18
C ASN A 220 8.93 -20.64 22.24
N ALA A 221 10.09 -19.99 22.15
CA ALA A 221 10.29 -18.86 21.26
C ALA A 221 9.91 -19.19 19.82
N LYS A 222 9.22 -18.27 19.17
CA LYS A 222 8.97 -18.27 17.73
C LYS A 222 9.87 -17.25 17.07
N PHE A 223 10.32 -17.58 15.87
CA PHE A 223 11.24 -16.74 15.09
C PHE A 223 10.66 -16.47 13.72
N CYS A 224 11.08 -15.39 13.13
CA CYS A 224 11.01 -15.16 11.70
C CYS A 224 12.41 -14.83 11.17
N GLY A 225 12.56 -14.88 9.87
CA GLY A 225 13.83 -14.56 9.20
C GLY A 225 13.92 -15.23 7.84
N PRO A 226 15.05 -15.00 7.15
CA PRO A 226 16.23 -14.25 7.59
C PRO A 226 16.20 -12.73 7.30
N SER A 227 15.05 -12.12 6.93
CA SER A 227 14.88 -10.67 6.65
C SER A 227 15.91 -10.14 5.64
N LEU A 228 15.92 -10.76 4.46
CA LEU A 228 16.90 -10.51 3.40
C LEU A 228 16.40 -9.49 2.39
N THR A 229 17.35 -8.87 1.67
CA THR A 229 16.96 -8.16 0.45
C THR A 229 16.35 -9.12 -0.58
N SER A 230 15.53 -8.62 -1.49
CA SER A 230 14.92 -9.43 -2.57
C SER A 230 15.94 -10.13 -3.49
N ASN A 231 17.22 -9.75 -3.42
CA ASN A 231 18.29 -10.37 -4.21
C ASN A 231 18.76 -11.72 -3.66
N ALA A 232 18.61 -11.97 -2.36
CA ALA A 232 19.12 -13.15 -1.68
C ALA A 232 18.07 -14.25 -1.45
N ARG A 233 17.09 -14.38 -2.36
CA ARG A 233 15.97 -15.35 -2.25
C ARG A 233 16.38 -16.80 -1.99
N SER A 234 17.53 -17.24 -2.51
CA SER A 234 18.02 -18.59 -2.27
C SER A 234 18.31 -18.87 -0.80
N TRP A 235 18.75 -17.88 -0.04
CA TRP A 235 18.97 -18.07 1.41
C TRP A 235 17.66 -18.22 2.17
N ALA A 236 16.60 -17.53 1.77
CA ALA A 236 15.27 -17.71 2.34
C ALA A 236 14.76 -19.14 2.12
N GLN A 237 15.01 -19.70 0.93
CA GLN A 237 14.67 -21.08 0.58
C GLN A 237 15.49 -22.08 1.40
N ASP A 238 16.80 -21.86 1.50
CA ASP A 238 17.68 -22.69 2.32
C ASP A 238 17.28 -22.63 3.80
N PHE A 239 16.96 -21.45 4.31
CA PHE A 239 16.50 -21.25 5.69
C PHE A 239 15.17 -21.98 5.96
N ALA A 240 14.22 -21.88 5.03
CA ALA A 240 12.96 -22.63 5.12
C ALA A 240 13.22 -24.14 5.21
N ARG A 241 14.04 -24.68 4.31
CA ARG A 241 14.39 -26.11 4.30
C ARG A 241 15.07 -26.56 5.58
N ASP A 242 16.04 -25.79 6.08
CA ASP A 242 16.87 -26.17 7.21
C ASP A 242 16.14 -26.08 8.56
N TYR A 243 15.18 -25.15 8.67
CA TYR A 243 14.49 -24.87 9.94
C TYR A 243 12.99 -25.19 9.98
N ALA A 244 12.37 -25.60 8.87
CA ALA A 244 10.94 -25.97 8.83
C ALA A 244 10.57 -27.00 9.91
N SER A 245 11.38 -28.05 10.05
CA SER A 245 11.13 -29.13 11.00
C SER A 245 11.28 -28.73 12.47
N SER A 246 11.90 -27.59 12.76
CA SER A 246 12.05 -27.09 14.14
C SER A 246 10.72 -26.75 14.80
N GLY A 247 9.68 -26.44 14.00
CA GLY A 247 8.40 -25.92 14.46
C GLY A 247 8.50 -24.54 15.14
N LYS A 248 9.67 -23.88 15.03
CA LYS A 248 9.94 -22.59 15.68
C LYS A 248 9.87 -21.41 14.73
N ILE A 249 10.00 -21.63 13.42
CA ILE A 249 9.89 -20.57 12.43
C ILE A 249 8.40 -20.29 12.18
N LEU A 250 7.97 -19.09 12.54
CA LEU A 250 6.62 -18.61 12.33
C LEU A 250 6.43 -18.15 10.87
N TYR A 251 7.42 -17.42 10.35
CA TYR A 251 7.45 -16.93 8.97
C TYR A 251 8.88 -16.99 8.42
N VAL A 252 9.02 -17.36 7.16
CA VAL A 252 10.18 -16.91 6.38
C VAL A 252 9.92 -15.45 6.00
N THR A 253 10.90 -14.60 6.23
CA THR A 253 10.76 -13.16 5.96
C THR A 253 11.75 -12.66 4.93
N GLN A 254 11.29 -11.69 4.16
CA GLN A 254 12.06 -11.03 3.11
C GLN A 254 11.59 -9.60 2.92
N HIS A 255 12.47 -8.73 2.43
CA HIS A 255 12.17 -7.35 2.09
C HIS A 255 11.83 -7.23 0.61
N GLU A 256 10.84 -6.41 0.27
CA GLU A 256 10.40 -6.20 -1.11
C GLU A 256 10.14 -4.71 -1.39
N TYR A 257 10.90 -4.19 -2.36
CA TYR A 257 10.76 -2.83 -2.89
C TYR A 257 10.75 -2.91 -4.42
N PRO A 258 9.61 -3.19 -5.05
CA PRO A 258 9.54 -3.55 -6.47
C PRO A 258 10.02 -2.44 -7.40
N GLY A 259 9.94 -1.17 -7.00
CA GLY A 259 10.42 -0.02 -7.77
C GLY A 259 11.93 0.23 -7.68
N GLY A 260 12.64 -0.49 -6.81
CA GLY A 260 14.07 -0.28 -6.60
C GLY A 260 14.39 1.04 -5.89
N PRO A 261 15.57 1.65 -6.16
CA PRO A 261 15.99 2.85 -5.42
C PRO A 261 15.23 4.10 -5.86
N GLY A 262 14.54 4.77 -4.93
CA GLY A 262 13.72 5.97 -5.20
C GLY A 262 14.49 7.12 -5.86
N GLY A 263 15.77 7.28 -5.53
CA GLY A 263 16.61 8.32 -6.13
C GLY A 263 16.90 8.15 -7.63
N LYS A 264 16.53 7.00 -8.24
CA LYS A 264 16.63 6.78 -9.70
C LYS A 264 15.43 7.35 -10.46
N ILE A 265 14.30 7.56 -9.81
CA ILE A 265 13.13 8.18 -10.43
C ILE A 265 13.42 9.68 -10.56
N LYS A 266 13.52 10.16 -11.80
CA LYS A 266 13.83 11.56 -12.12
C LYS A 266 12.61 12.35 -12.59
N ASP A 267 11.63 11.65 -13.14
CA ASP A 267 10.34 12.18 -13.55
C ASP A 267 9.26 11.64 -12.62
N PRO A 268 8.66 12.47 -11.76
CA PRO A 268 7.62 12.03 -10.84
C PRO A 268 6.36 11.52 -11.54
N ALA A 269 5.94 12.09 -12.67
CA ALA A 269 4.79 11.62 -13.43
C ALA A 269 5.03 10.18 -13.90
N TYR A 270 6.17 9.91 -14.54
CA TYR A 270 6.57 8.55 -14.91
C TYR A 270 6.62 7.60 -13.70
N GLY A 271 7.09 8.08 -12.55
CA GLY A 271 7.13 7.29 -11.31
C GLY A 271 5.72 6.89 -10.82
N ARG A 272 4.73 7.78 -10.91
CA ARG A 272 3.35 7.51 -10.56
C ARG A 272 2.68 6.60 -11.60
N ASP A 273 2.92 6.83 -12.90
CA ASP A 273 2.48 5.92 -13.98
C ASP A 273 2.98 4.49 -13.72
N GLN A 274 4.24 4.34 -13.30
CA GLN A 274 4.76 3.04 -12.92
C GLN A 274 3.98 2.43 -11.75
N LEU A 275 3.73 3.19 -10.66
CA LEU A 275 2.99 2.67 -9.50
C LEU A 275 1.59 2.16 -9.88
N LEU A 276 0.93 2.84 -10.79
CA LEU A 276 -0.43 2.52 -11.21
C LEU A 276 -0.47 1.52 -12.38
N SER A 277 0.68 1.22 -12.99
CA SER A 277 0.75 0.35 -14.17
C SER A 277 0.43 -1.12 -13.84
N PRO A 278 -0.39 -1.80 -14.67
CA PRO A 278 -0.60 -3.25 -14.55
C PRO A 278 0.67 -4.07 -14.82
N ALA A 279 1.72 -3.48 -15.38
CA ALA A 279 3.01 -4.15 -15.58
C ALA A 279 3.69 -4.59 -14.27
N TRP A 280 3.33 -4.00 -13.13
CA TRP A 280 3.83 -4.42 -11.83
C TRP A 280 3.42 -5.83 -11.45
N TYR A 281 2.23 -6.29 -11.87
CA TYR A 281 1.81 -7.67 -11.65
C TYR A 281 2.78 -8.69 -12.27
N GLN A 282 3.33 -8.39 -13.43
CA GLN A 282 4.37 -9.25 -14.03
C GLN A 282 5.66 -9.26 -13.21
N THR A 283 6.00 -8.15 -12.56
CA THR A 283 7.16 -8.06 -11.66
C THR A 283 6.93 -8.88 -10.40
N TYR A 284 5.78 -8.72 -9.76
CA TYR A 284 5.38 -9.53 -8.60
C TYR A 284 5.31 -11.01 -8.94
N GLN A 285 4.71 -11.37 -10.08
CA GLN A 285 4.60 -12.77 -10.52
C GLN A 285 5.97 -13.40 -10.71
N ARG A 286 6.90 -12.73 -11.41
CA ARG A 286 8.27 -13.23 -11.59
C ARG A 286 9.01 -13.44 -10.26
N TYR A 287 8.73 -12.61 -9.27
CA TYR A 287 9.28 -12.76 -7.94
C TYR A 287 8.62 -13.94 -7.22
N CYS A 288 7.29 -13.97 -7.22
CA CYS A 288 6.46 -15.01 -6.61
C CYS A 288 6.82 -16.40 -7.13
N ASP A 289 6.91 -16.60 -8.45
CA ASP A 289 7.25 -17.87 -9.12
C ASP A 289 8.59 -18.46 -8.64
N LYS A 290 9.51 -17.62 -8.20
CA LYS A 290 10.83 -18.05 -7.71
C LYS A 290 10.89 -18.20 -6.20
N PHE A 291 10.17 -17.35 -5.47
CA PHE A 291 10.25 -17.26 -4.02
C PHE A 291 9.30 -18.22 -3.31
N VAL A 292 8.04 -18.28 -3.74
CA VAL A 292 6.98 -18.95 -2.99
C VAL A 292 7.02 -20.49 -3.09
N PRO A 293 7.23 -21.13 -4.26
CA PRO A 293 7.13 -22.58 -4.37
C PRO A 293 8.06 -23.36 -3.44
N PRO A 294 9.35 -22.98 -3.22
CA PRO A 294 10.20 -23.68 -2.24
C PRO A 294 9.71 -23.57 -0.80
N LEU A 295 9.08 -22.43 -0.43
CA LEU A 295 8.53 -22.24 0.91
C LEU A 295 7.28 -23.10 1.12
N GLN A 296 6.42 -23.19 0.11
CA GLN A 296 5.27 -24.08 0.12
C GLN A 296 5.68 -25.55 0.23
N ALA A 297 6.72 -25.96 -0.50
CA ALA A 297 7.28 -27.30 -0.41
C ALA A 297 7.84 -27.62 1.00
N ALA A 298 8.40 -26.61 1.68
CA ALA A 298 8.84 -26.71 3.07
C ALA A 298 7.71 -26.55 4.09
N SER A 299 6.49 -26.23 3.65
CA SER A 299 5.33 -25.94 4.50
C SER A 299 5.58 -24.82 5.53
N VAL A 300 6.36 -23.81 5.14
CA VAL A 300 6.64 -22.65 5.99
C VAL A 300 5.94 -21.41 5.42
N PRO A 301 5.11 -20.73 6.21
CA PRO A 301 4.49 -19.48 5.80
C PRO A 301 5.54 -18.38 5.55
N TYR A 302 5.18 -17.37 4.74
CA TYR A 302 6.06 -16.21 4.52
C TYR A 302 5.35 -14.89 4.78
N ARG A 303 6.13 -13.88 5.13
CA ARG A 303 5.70 -12.51 5.38
C ARG A 303 6.77 -11.54 4.86
N PHE A 304 6.35 -10.41 4.32
CA PHE A 304 7.27 -9.31 4.07
C PHE A 304 7.33 -8.45 5.34
N ASP A 305 8.37 -8.65 6.12
CA ASP A 305 8.57 -7.92 7.38
C ASP A 305 9.12 -6.50 7.16
N GLU A 306 9.51 -6.20 5.91
CA GLU A 306 9.79 -4.86 5.44
C GLU A 306 9.45 -4.75 3.94
N ALA A 307 8.60 -3.79 3.56
CA ALA A 307 8.26 -3.54 2.17
C ALA A 307 7.85 -2.08 1.96
N ASN A 308 8.04 -1.57 0.76
CA ASN A 308 7.38 -0.36 0.24
C ASN A 308 7.61 -0.26 -1.28
N ASN A 309 7.16 0.83 -1.91
CA ASN A 309 7.27 1.00 -3.36
C ASN A 309 8.71 1.18 -3.85
N PHE A 310 9.49 2.09 -3.28
CA PHE A 310 10.88 2.39 -3.63
C PHE A 310 11.74 2.47 -2.38
N TYR A 311 12.90 1.82 -2.32
CA TYR A 311 13.77 1.87 -1.14
C TYR A 311 14.62 3.17 -1.07
N ASN A 312 15.38 3.34 0.04
CA ASN A 312 16.16 4.53 0.37
C ASN A 312 15.30 5.80 0.58
N GLY A 313 14.19 5.66 1.30
CA GLY A 313 13.31 6.78 1.66
C GLY A 313 12.25 7.12 0.61
N GLY A 314 12.12 6.35 -0.46
CA GLY A 314 11.10 6.56 -1.48
C GLY A 314 11.51 7.50 -2.61
N ALA A 315 10.67 7.61 -3.62
CA ALA A 315 10.80 8.53 -4.74
C ALA A 315 10.04 9.83 -4.46
N VAL A 316 10.66 10.97 -4.76
CA VAL A 316 10.11 12.31 -4.54
C VAL A 316 8.88 12.51 -5.43
N ASP A 317 7.79 13.06 -4.85
CA ASP A 317 6.53 13.34 -5.56
C ASP A 317 5.90 12.11 -6.25
N VAL A 318 6.21 10.93 -5.69
CA VAL A 318 5.70 9.62 -6.11
C VAL A 318 5.27 8.81 -4.90
N SER A 319 6.22 8.49 -4.00
CA SER A 319 5.95 7.64 -2.85
C SER A 319 5.04 8.28 -1.80
N ASP A 320 4.98 9.60 -1.79
CA ASP A 320 4.18 10.45 -0.89
C ASP A 320 2.87 10.95 -1.52
N THR A 321 2.43 10.35 -2.64
CA THR A 321 1.25 10.78 -3.39
C THR A 321 0.09 9.78 -3.34
N PHE A 322 -1.07 10.17 -3.86
CA PHE A 322 -2.26 9.33 -3.93
C PHE A 322 -2.05 8.05 -4.76
N ALA A 323 -1.19 8.10 -5.79
CA ALA A 323 -0.77 6.90 -6.50
C ALA A 323 -0.24 5.81 -5.56
N SER A 324 0.48 6.20 -4.49
CA SER A 324 0.96 5.26 -3.47
C SER A 324 -0.15 4.63 -2.64
N ALA A 325 -1.28 5.33 -2.42
CA ALA A 325 -2.44 4.78 -1.73
C ALA A 325 -3.10 3.65 -2.54
N LEU A 326 -3.34 3.90 -3.82
CA LEU A 326 -3.92 2.91 -4.73
C LEU A 326 -2.99 1.73 -4.95
N TRP A 327 -1.67 2.01 -5.12
CA TRP A 327 -0.64 0.97 -5.20
C TRP A 327 -0.59 0.10 -3.94
N GLY A 328 -0.55 0.70 -2.76
CA GLY A 328 -0.43 -0.03 -1.49
C GLY A 328 -1.63 -0.92 -1.20
N LEU A 329 -2.84 -0.45 -1.53
CA LEU A 329 -4.08 -1.22 -1.44
C LEU A 329 -4.04 -2.45 -2.36
N ASP A 330 -3.66 -2.23 -3.62
CA ASP A 330 -3.53 -3.27 -4.64
C ASP A 330 -2.44 -4.29 -4.27
N TYR A 331 -1.28 -3.82 -3.81
CA TYR A 331 -0.15 -4.63 -3.36
C TYR A 331 -0.50 -5.55 -2.18
N LEU A 332 -1.25 -5.06 -1.20
CA LEU A 332 -1.73 -5.85 -0.06
C LEU A 332 -2.61 -7.02 -0.52
N TYR A 333 -3.59 -6.75 -1.39
CA TYR A 333 -4.48 -7.79 -1.90
C TYR A 333 -3.76 -8.78 -2.82
N TRP A 334 -2.90 -8.28 -3.72
CA TRP A 334 -2.18 -9.16 -4.65
C TRP A 334 -1.35 -10.21 -3.89
N TRP A 335 -0.57 -9.78 -2.90
CA TRP A 335 0.23 -10.71 -2.10
C TRP A 335 -0.61 -11.60 -1.19
N ALA A 336 -1.76 -11.13 -0.73
CA ALA A 336 -2.70 -11.96 0.01
C ALA A 336 -3.25 -13.11 -0.84
N GLU A 337 -3.60 -12.85 -2.10
CA GLU A 337 -4.02 -13.89 -3.06
C GLU A 337 -2.89 -14.91 -3.35
N HIS A 338 -1.63 -14.49 -3.22
CA HIS A 338 -0.47 -15.35 -3.42
C HIS A 338 0.05 -16.01 -2.14
N GLY A 339 -0.70 -15.93 -1.03
CA GLY A 339 -0.47 -16.70 0.19
C GLY A 339 0.47 -16.07 1.20
N SER A 340 0.85 -14.79 1.04
CA SER A 340 1.55 -14.05 2.10
C SER A 340 0.72 -14.04 3.38
N GLN A 341 1.40 -14.11 4.52
CA GLN A 341 0.77 -13.98 5.85
C GLN A 341 0.81 -12.55 6.39
N GLY A 342 1.32 -11.62 5.61
CA GLY A 342 1.28 -10.20 5.91
C GLY A 342 2.41 -9.39 5.30
N ILE A 343 2.25 -8.08 5.43
CA ILE A 343 3.18 -7.07 4.92
C ILE A 343 3.34 -5.98 5.98
N ASN A 344 4.59 -5.69 6.36
CA ASN A 344 4.93 -4.54 7.19
C ASN A 344 5.50 -3.44 6.29
N PHE A 345 4.75 -2.38 6.07
CA PHE A 345 5.27 -1.22 5.33
C PHE A 345 6.32 -0.48 6.16
N HIS A 346 7.53 -0.35 5.60
CA HIS A 346 8.58 0.43 6.23
C HIS A 346 8.18 1.90 6.29
N THR A 347 8.38 2.54 7.44
CA THR A 347 7.85 3.87 7.74
C THR A 347 8.67 4.58 8.82
N GLY A 348 8.38 5.84 9.07
CA GLY A 348 9.00 6.70 10.07
C GLY A 348 9.05 8.13 9.55
N ASP A 349 9.54 9.06 10.37
CA ASP A 349 9.84 10.42 9.89
C ASP A 349 11.06 10.41 8.99
N GLU A 350 12.02 9.57 9.35
CA GLU A 350 13.24 9.31 8.61
C GLU A 350 13.52 7.80 8.59
N VAL A 351 14.24 7.36 7.58
CA VAL A 351 14.68 5.96 7.41
C VAL A 351 16.13 5.92 6.96
N ALA A 352 16.79 4.80 7.26
CA ALA A 352 18.17 4.59 6.85
C ALA A 352 18.28 4.41 5.34
N ALA A 353 19.20 5.14 4.72
CA ALA A 353 19.62 4.97 3.34
C ALA A 353 21.14 4.76 3.33
N GLY A 354 21.57 3.54 3.57
CA GLY A 354 22.96 3.22 3.88
C GLY A 354 23.37 3.85 5.24
N PRO A 355 24.44 4.65 5.29
CA PRO A 355 24.94 5.24 6.55
C PRO A 355 24.25 6.55 6.97
N VAL A 356 23.27 7.04 6.21
CA VAL A 356 22.60 8.33 6.43
C VAL A 356 21.10 8.14 6.57
N LEU A 357 20.47 8.96 7.43
CA LEU A 357 19.02 9.09 7.52
C LEU A 357 18.50 10.00 6.42
N ARG A 358 17.32 9.71 5.91
CA ARG A 358 16.61 10.51 4.92
C ARG A 358 15.14 10.61 5.27
N PRO A 359 14.46 11.71 4.92
CA PRO A 359 13.02 11.82 5.03
C PRO A 359 12.34 10.62 4.38
N CYS A 360 11.40 10.03 5.11
CA CYS A 360 10.64 8.87 4.65
C CYS A 360 9.43 9.32 3.80
N ARG A 361 9.59 9.35 2.48
CA ARG A 361 8.53 9.76 1.56
C ARG A 361 7.44 8.71 1.39
N TYR A 362 7.74 7.45 1.63
CA TYR A 362 6.76 6.38 1.64
C TYR A 362 6.09 6.16 3.00
N ALA A 363 6.25 7.09 3.93
CA ALA A 363 5.66 6.98 5.25
C ALA A 363 4.13 6.83 5.16
N SER A 364 3.57 5.96 6.00
CA SER A 364 2.12 5.93 6.18
C SER A 364 1.63 7.17 6.94
N PHE A 365 2.40 7.63 7.90
CA PHE A 365 2.21 8.90 8.61
C PHE A 365 3.54 9.37 9.19
N THR A 366 3.65 10.66 9.47
CA THR A 366 4.82 11.30 10.07
C THR A 366 4.43 12.18 11.26
N SER A 367 5.39 12.48 12.13
CA SER A 367 5.20 13.37 13.27
C SER A 367 4.76 14.77 12.80
N ALA A 368 3.79 15.35 13.50
CA ALA A 368 3.30 16.71 13.32
C ALA A 368 3.25 17.43 14.68
N PRO A 369 3.19 18.76 14.72
CA PRO A 369 3.20 19.51 15.99
C PRO A 369 2.09 19.12 16.97
N ASP A 370 0.94 18.68 16.46
CA ASP A 370 -0.28 18.33 17.19
C ASP A 370 -0.64 16.83 17.10
N GLY A 371 0.31 15.99 16.67
CA GLY A 371 0.10 14.54 16.56
C GLY A 371 0.83 13.92 15.39
N TYR A 372 0.09 13.32 14.45
CA TYR A 372 0.67 12.60 13.30
C TYR A 372 -0.12 12.90 12.02
N PHE A 373 0.57 13.37 11.01
CA PHE A 373 -0.01 13.61 9.68
C PHE A 373 -0.10 12.31 8.89
N ALA A 374 -1.30 11.91 8.48
CA ALA A 374 -1.53 10.73 7.66
C ALA A 374 -1.24 11.02 6.18
N HIS A 375 -0.27 10.30 5.61
CA HIS A 375 0.05 10.36 4.18
C HIS A 375 -0.89 9.46 3.36
N PRO A 376 -0.98 9.63 2.04
CA PRO A 376 -1.91 8.88 1.19
C PRO A 376 -1.87 7.36 1.38
N LEU A 377 -0.69 6.75 1.56
CA LEU A 377 -0.55 5.31 1.79
C LEU A 377 -1.38 4.81 3.00
N ALA A 378 -1.51 5.63 4.06
CA ALA A 378 -2.32 5.28 5.22
C ALA A 378 -3.79 5.00 4.88
N TYR A 379 -4.35 5.74 3.93
CA TYR A 379 -5.73 5.57 3.49
C TYR A 379 -5.93 4.26 2.70
N GLY A 380 -4.95 3.88 1.88
CA GLY A 380 -4.95 2.56 1.20
C GLY A 380 -4.90 1.41 2.20
N ILE A 381 -4.02 1.49 3.20
CA ILE A 381 -3.93 0.53 4.31
C ILE A 381 -5.26 0.48 5.06
N LYS A 382 -5.84 1.64 5.40
CA LYS A 382 -7.12 1.70 6.11
C LYS A 382 -8.25 1.06 5.32
N LEU A 383 -8.33 1.29 4.02
CA LEU A 383 -9.36 0.67 3.17
C LEU A 383 -9.19 -0.85 3.13
N PHE A 384 -7.94 -1.35 3.00
CA PHE A 384 -7.64 -2.78 3.09
C PHE A 384 -8.13 -3.37 4.43
N THR A 385 -7.78 -2.75 5.56
CA THR A 385 -8.14 -3.29 6.87
C THR A 385 -9.65 -3.28 7.14
N LEU A 386 -10.41 -2.37 6.51
CA LEU A 386 -11.88 -2.39 6.57
C LEU A 386 -12.49 -3.58 5.81
N GLY A 387 -11.85 -4.03 4.72
CA GLY A 387 -12.39 -5.05 3.82
C GLY A 387 -11.77 -6.44 3.94
N SER A 388 -10.73 -6.63 4.79
CA SER A 388 -9.93 -7.86 4.81
C SER A 388 -10.31 -8.87 5.91
N HIS A 389 -11.47 -8.71 6.55
CA HIS A 389 -11.90 -9.59 7.65
C HIS A 389 -12.61 -10.85 7.13
N GLY A 390 -11.86 -11.89 6.75
CA GLY A 390 -12.44 -13.12 6.26
C GLY A 390 -11.50 -13.95 5.40
N ARG A 391 -12.01 -14.47 4.29
CA ARG A 391 -11.31 -15.33 3.34
C ARG A 391 -11.39 -14.71 1.95
N LEU A 392 -10.26 -14.60 1.26
CA LEU A 392 -10.29 -14.22 -0.16
C LEU A 392 -11.11 -15.24 -0.95
N VAL A 393 -11.88 -14.74 -1.90
CA VAL A 393 -12.60 -15.55 -2.90
C VAL A 393 -12.22 -15.09 -4.29
N PRO A 394 -12.22 -15.97 -5.31
CA PRO A 394 -11.86 -15.58 -6.66
C PRO A 394 -12.73 -14.42 -7.16
N ALA A 395 -12.07 -13.38 -7.69
CA ALA A 395 -12.69 -12.25 -8.35
C ALA A 395 -12.00 -12.03 -9.71
N THR A 396 -12.80 -12.03 -10.78
CA THR A 396 -12.27 -11.88 -12.15
C THR A 396 -12.90 -10.67 -12.81
N VAL A 397 -12.06 -9.77 -13.31
CA VAL A 397 -12.51 -8.61 -14.11
C VAL A 397 -12.56 -9.02 -15.57
N THR A 398 -13.69 -8.77 -16.21
CA THR A 398 -13.89 -8.91 -17.65
C THR A 398 -14.36 -7.57 -18.18
N ALA A 399 -13.51 -6.89 -18.92
CA ALA A 399 -13.86 -5.64 -19.60
C ALA A 399 -14.52 -5.93 -20.97
N GLU A 400 -15.40 -5.05 -21.39
CA GLU A 400 -15.93 -5.10 -22.76
C GLU A 400 -14.82 -4.86 -23.78
N THR A 401 -15.01 -5.30 -25.02
CA THR A 401 -13.99 -5.18 -26.09
C THR A 401 -13.53 -3.73 -26.31
N SER A 402 -14.42 -2.76 -26.12
CA SER A 402 -14.14 -1.32 -26.19
C SER A 402 -13.33 -0.79 -25.00
N ALA A 403 -13.22 -1.56 -23.92
CA ALA A 403 -12.54 -1.22 -22.68
C ALA A 403 -11.52 -2.31 -22.28
N ALA A 404 -11.01 -3.09 -23.23
CA ALA A 404 -10.12 -4.24 -22.98
C ALA A 404 -8.81 -3.86 -22.27
N ASP A 405 -8.43 -2.59 -22.30
CA ASP A 405 -7.26 -1.99 -21.66
C ASP A 405 -7.58 -1.25 -20.36
N LEU A 406 -8.81 -1.39 -19.82
CA LEU A 406 -9.22 -0.74 -18.58
C LEU A 406 -8.32 -1.19 -17.39
N ASN A 407 -7.69 -0.23 -16.74
CA ASN A 407 -6.81 -0.47 -15.59
C ASN A 407 -7.61 -0.56 -14.27
N LEU A 408 -8.44 -1.59 -14.17
CA LEU A 408 -9.29 -1.88 -13.02
C LEU A 408 -8.86 -3.18 -12.35
N ALA A 409 -8.58 -3.13 -11.05
CA ALA A 409 -8.39 -4.29 -10.20
C ALA A 409 -9.63 -4.55 -9.34
N ALA A 410 -9.90 -5.82 -9.04
CA ALA A 410 -11.00 -6.24 -8.18
C ALA A 410 -10.57 -7.39 -7.26
N TYR A 411 -10.92 -7.28 -5.98
CA TYR A 411 -10.67 -8.27 -4.95
C TYR A 411 -11.94 -8.51 -4.14
N ALA A 412 -12.10 -9.72 -3.62
CA ALA A 412 -13.27 -10.04 -2.82
C ALA A 412 -12.89 -10.86 -1.58
N VAL A 413 -13.52 -10.55 -0.44
CA VAL A 413 -13.32 -11.23 0.84
C VAL A 413 -14.68 -11.65 1.38
N LEU A 414 -14.85 -12.95 1.61
CA LEU A 414 -16.02 -13.52 2.26
C LEU A 414 -15.86 -13.44 3.78
N GLY A 415 -16.73 -12.66 4.43
CA GLY A 415 -16.78 -12.52 5.87
C GLY A 415 -17.30 -13.78 6.56
N THR A 416 -17.05 -13.90 7.87
CA THR A 416 -17.55 -15.02 8.70
C THR A 416 -19.07 -15.02 8.84
N ASP A 417 -19.70 -13.85 8.67
CA ASP A 417 -21.15 -13.62 8.65
C ASP A 417 -21.78 -13.84 7.26
N GLN A 418 -21.02 -14.38 6.30
CA GLN A 418 -21.40 -14.58 4.89
C GLN A 418 -21.61 -13.26 4.12
N SER A 419 -21.32 -12.12 4.69
CA SER A 419 -21.21 -10.88 3.92
C SER A 419 -20.01 -10.92 2.97
N LEU A 420 -20.03 -10.10 1.92
CA LEU A 420 -18.98 -10.05 0.94
C LEU A 420 -18.44 -8.61 0.86
N TYR A 421 -17.13 -8.47 1.06
CA TYR A 421 -16.41 -7.22 0.87
C TYR A 421 -15.75 -7.25 -0.50
N VAL A 422 -16.13 -6.32 -1.38
CA VAL A 422 -15.58 -6.21 -2.74
C VAL A 422 -14.80 -4.92 -2.86
N THR A 423 -13.50 -5.01 -3.12
CA THR A 423 -12.63 -3.86 -3.35
C THR A 423 -12.42 -3.69 -4.85
N LEU A 424 -12.78 -2.53 -5.38
CA LEU A 424 -12.53 -2.12 -6.75
C LEU A 424 -11.51 -0.98 -6.75
N ILE A 425 -10.47 -1.09 -7.58
CA ILE A 425 -9.40 -0.09 -7.68
C ILE A 425 -9.28 0.33 -9.13
N ASN A 426 -9.78 1.52 -9.46
CA ASN A 426 -9.64 2.12 -10.78
C ASN A 426 -8.36 2.94 -10.81
N LYS A 427 -7.33 2.41 -11.48
CA LYS A 427 -6.01 3.02 -11.61
C LYS A 427 -5.85 3.85 -12.89
N GLU A 428 -6.93 4.09 -13.63
CA GLU A 428 -6.95 5.06 -14.72
C GLU A 428 -6.63 6.45 -14.16
N HIS A 429 -5.71 7.16 -14.77
CA HIS A 429 -5.24 8.47 -14.32
C HIS A 429 -4.88 9.31 -15.55
N ASP A 430 -4.53 10.58 -15.37
CA ASP A 430 -4.24 11.58 -16.41
C ASP A 430 -5.49 12.09 -17.17
N ALA A 431 -5.26 12.81 -18.29
CA ALA A 431 -6.29 13.46 -19.09
C ALA A 431 -7.18 12.49 -19.88
N THR A 432 -6.79 11.22 -19.98
CA THR A 432 -7.51 10.16 -20.72
C THR A 432 -8.20 9.17 -19.81
N ALA A 433 -8.13 9.39 -18.50
CA ALA A 433 -8.67 8.52 -17.47
C ALA A 433 -10.18 8.30 -17.64
N ARG A 434 -10.61 7.05 -17.49
CA ARG A 434 -11.99 6.63 -17.67
C ARG A 434 -12.61 6.21 -16.34
N ASP A 435 -13.82 6.69 -16.10
CA ASP A 435 -14.65 6.09 -15.07
C ASP A 435 -15.07 4.68 -15.50
N ALA A 436 -15.21 3.76 -14.56
CA ALA A 436 -15.65 2.40 -14.83
C ALA A 436 -17.09 2.17 -14.36
N SER A 437 -17.96 1.74 -15.27
CA SER A 437 -19.28 1.19 -14.97
C SER A 437 -19.13 -0.30 -14.69
N VAL A 438 -19.23 -0.71 -13.42
CA VAL A 438 -18.95 -2.08 -13.01
C VAL A 438 -20.23 -2.81 -12.65
N THR A 439 -20.41 -4.01 -13.24
CA THR A 439 -21.45 -4.97 -12.88
C THR A 439 -20.83 -6.09 -12.04
N ILE A 440 -21.22 -6.20 -10.77
CA ILE A 440 -20.74 -7.26 -9.87
C ILE A 440 -21.71 -8.44 -9.92
N GLN A 441 -21.21 -9.63 -10.24
CA GLN A 441 -21.94 -10.89 -10.27
C GLN A 441 -21.37 -11.84 -9.21
N THR A 442 -22.24 -12.34 -8.31
CA THR A 442 -21.87 -13.18 -7.18
C THR A 442 -22.45 -14.60 -7.28
N GLY A 443 -22.71 -15.07 -8.50
CA GLY A 443 -23.33 -16.39 -8.75
C GLY A 443 -24.74 -16.49 -8.14
N SER A 444 -24.97 -17.52 -7.34
CA SER A 444 -26.24 -17.76 -6.65
C SER A 444 -26.35 -17.05 -5.29
N ALA A 445 -25.28 -16.41 -4.81
CA ALA A 445 -25.33 -15.68 -3.54
C ALA A 445 -26.27 -14.46 -3.63
N SER A 446 -27.07 -14.26 -2.60
CA SER A 446 -28.06 -13.18 -2.57
C SER A 446 -27.79 -12.27 -1.37
N TYR A 447 -27.73 -10.98 -1.63
CA TYR A 447 -27.50 -9.95 -0.63
C TYR A 447 -28.72 -9.05 -0.52
N THR A 448 -29.04 -8.61 0.69
CA THR A 448 -30.25 -7.84 0.99
C THR A 448 -30.02 -6.34 1.04
N SER A 449 -28.79 -5.94 1.33
CA SER A 449 -28.37 -4.54 1.35
C SER A 449 -26.89 -4.43 0.99
N ALA A 450 -26.47 -3.24 0.63
CA ALA A 450 -25.08 -2.94 0.35
C ALA A 450 -24.72 -1.52 0.81
N GLN A 451 -23.45 -1.33 1.14
CA GLN A 451 -22.88 -0.04 1.47
C GLN A 451 -21.54 0.13 0.78
N THR A 452 -21.13 1.36 0.53
CA THR A 452 -19.86 1.69 -0.12
C THR A 452 -19.02 2.63 0.73
N MET A 453 -17.71 2.44 0.66
CA MET A 453 -16.70 3.33 1.22
C MET A 453 -15.76 3.75 0.08
N VAL A 454 -15.63 5.06 -0.14
CA VAL A 454 -14.86 5.60 -1.27
C VAL A 454 -13.54 6.15 -0.77
N LEU A 455 -12.44 5.75 -1.41
CA LEU A 455 -11.10 6.32 -1.29
C LEU A 455 -10.85 7.21 -2.52
N ALA A 456 -10.64 8.50 -2.28
CA ALA A 456 -10.47 9.48 -3.34
C ALA A 456 -9.48 10.59 -2.97
N SER A 457 -8.86 11.16 -4.00
CA SER A 457 -8.07 12.39 -3.92
C SER A 457 -8.86 13.59 -4.43
N PRO A 458 -8.44 14.82 -4.15
CA PRO A 458 -9.03 16.00 -4.77
C PRO A 458 -9.02 15.90 -6.30
N GLN A 459 -10.20 15.97 -6.91
CA GLN A 459 -10.39 15.94 -8.38
C GLN A 459 -9.80 14.69 -9.11
N GLY A 460 -9.53 13.60 -8.40
CA GLY A 460 -8.89 12.41 -8.97
C GLY A 460 -7.40 12.60 -9.27
N ASP A 461 -6.74 13.52 -8.60
CA ASP A 461 -5.31 13.81 -8.79
C ASP A 461 -4.46 12.70 -8.16
N ASP A 462 -3.73 11.94 -9.00
CA ASP A 462 -2.79 10.89 -8.59
C ASP A 462 -1.56 11.44 -7.86
N ALA A 463 -1.23 12.72 -8.07
CA ALA A 463 -0.12 13.43 -7.43
C ALA A 463 -0.50 14.06 -6.08
N ALA A 464 -1.77 14.01 -5.67
CA ALA A 464 -2.23 14.60 -4.43
C ALA A 464 -1.51 14.00 -3.21
N LYS A 465 -0.96 14.88 -2.35
CA LYS A 465 -0.31 14.52 -1.08
C LYS A 465 -1.21 14.80 0.12
N GLU A 466 -2.17 15.68 -0.06
CA GLU A 466 -3.11 16.16 0.94
C GLU A 466 -4.53 16.14 0.39
N GLY A 467 -5.53 16.28 1.27
CA GLY A 467 -6.93 16.27 0.88
C GLY A 467 -7.47 14.91 0.45
N VAL A 468 -6.70 13.84 0.62
CA VAL A 468 -7.17 12.46 0.42
C VAL A 468 -8.24 12.15 1.46
N THR A 469 -9.34 11.56 1.01
CA THR A 469 -10.47 11.19 1.87
C THR A 469 -10.81 9.71 1.76
N LEU A 470 -11.29 9.16 2.86
CA LEU A 470 -11.91 7.84 2.91
C LEU A 470 -13.29 7.98 3.55
N GLY A 471 -14.34 7.60 2.80
CA GLY A 471 -15.72 7.84 3.24
C GLY A 471 -16.04 9.33 3.42
N GLY A 472 -15.43 10.20 2.59
CA GLY A 472 -15.62 11.65 2.61
C GLY A 472 -14.85 12.40 3.70
N GLU A 473 -14.03 11.71 4.52
CA GLU A 473 -13.33 12.30 5.66
C GLU A 473 -11.82 12.06 5.60
N THR A 474 -11.05 13.01 6.10
CA THR A 474 -9.60 12.87 6.31
C THR A 474 -9.30 12.21 7.66
N ILE A 475 -8.12 11.63 7.79
CA ILE A 475 -7.59 11.20 9.09
C ILE A 475 -6.94 12.42 9.74
N HIS A 476 -7.39 12.79 10.95
CA HIS A 476 -6.87 13.94 11.69
C HIS A 476 -5.54 13.63 12.38
N ASN A 477 -4.77 14.66 12.73
CA ASN A 477 -3.46 14.50 13.37
C ASN A 477 -3.51 13.81 14.75
N ASP A 478 -4.64 13.87 15.45
CA ASP A 478 -4.88 13.11 16.68
C ASP A 478 -5.17 11.62 16.44
N GLY A 479 -5.14 11.17 15.19
CA GLY A 479 -5.47 9.83 14.75
C GLY A 479 -6.98 9.54 14.61
N SER A 480 -7.85 10.51 14.85
CA SER A 480 -9.30 10.30 14.70
C SER A 480 -9.72 10.29 13.22
N TRP A 481 -10.78 9.53 12.93
CA TRP A 481 -11.39 9.45 11.61
C TRP A 481 -12.87 9.09 11.76
N GLN A 482 -13.75 9.75 10.98
CA GLN A 482 -15.21 9.59 11.05
C GLN A 482 -15.84 9.41 9.66
N GLY A 483 -15.12 8.78 8.73
CA GLY A 483 -15.63 8.48 7.40
C GLY A 483 -16.87 7.58 7.44
N LYS A 484 -17.76 7.78 6.48
CA LYS A 484 -19.08 7.18 6.47
C LYS A 484 -19.26 6.19 5.34
N TRP A 485 -19.93 5.09 5.64
CA TRP A 485 -20.51 4.22 4.64
C TRP A 485 -21.70 4.90 3.99
N THR A 486 -21.83 4.76 2.67
CA THR A 486 -22.99 5.24 1.90
C THR A 486 -23.81 4.06 1.42
N ASP A 487 -25.10 4.08 1.63
CA ASP A 487 -25.99 3.01 1.19
C ASP A 487 -25.99 2.90 -0.33
N LEU A 488 -25.88 1.67 -0.82
CA LEU A 488 -25.96 1.32 -2.23
C LEU A 488 -27.25 0.53 -2.48
N PRO A 489 -28.18 1.02 -3.32
CA PRO A 489 -29.39 0.28 -3.65
C PRO A 489 -29.07 -1.05 -4.34
N VAL A 490 -29.53 -2.16 -3.77
CA VAL A 490 -29.41 -3.49 -4.38
C VAL A 490 -30.77 -4.17 -4.45
N LYS A 491 -30.93 -5.04 -5.46
CA LYS A 491 -32.11 -5.91 -5.57
C LYS A 491 -31.65 -7.35 -5.31
N PRO A 492 -32.23 -8.07 -4.34
CA PRO A 492 -31.85 -9.45 -4.08
C PRO A 492 -31.85 -10.32 -5.33
N GLY A 493 -30.76 -11.07 -5.53
CA GLY A 493 -30.58 -11.96 -6.69
C GLY A 493 -30.31 -11.26 -8.03
N SER A 494 -30.09 -9.94 -8.03
CA SER A 494 -29.68 -9.19 -9.22
C SER A 494 -28.21 -8.77 -9.11
N PRO A 495 -27.49 -8.65 -10.23
CA PRO A 495 -26.15 -8.05 -10.24
C PRO A 495 -26.15 -6.64 -9.63
N VAL A 496 -25.09 -6.30 -8.94
CA VAL A 496 -24.90 -4.97 -8.37
C VAL A 496 -24.18 -4.09 -9.42
N GLN A 497 -24.76 -2.93 -9.70
CA GLN A 497 -24.15 -1.96 -10.62
C GLN A 497 -23.61 -0.78 -9.82
N ILE A 498 -22.36 -0.39 -10.13
CA ILE A 498 -21.70 0.72 -9.47
C ILE A 498 -20.73 1.42 -10.40
N LYS A 499 -20.64 2.74 -10.26
CA LYS A 499 -19.65 3.56 -10.93
C LYS A 499 -18.41 3.70 -10.05
N VAL A 500 -17.23 3.42 -10.61
CA VAL A 500 -15.93 3.59 -9.98
C VAL A 500 -15.21 4.73 -10.69
N PRO A 501 -15.10 5.92 -10.07
CA PRO A 501 -14.40 7.03 -10.69
C PRO A 501 -12.96 6.68 -11.04
N ALA A 502 -12.42 7.30 -12.07
CA ALA A 502 -11.00 7.23 -12.38
C ALA A 502 -10.16 7.64 -11.17
N CYS A 503 -8.97 7.09 -11.03
CA CYS A 503 -8.04 7.36 -9.94
C CYS A 503 -8.72 7.32 -8.57
N SER A 504 -9.40 6.20 -8.26
CA SER A 504 -10.10 6.00 -6.99
C SER A 504 -10.20 4.52 -6.62
N ALA A 505 -10.57 4.23 -5.37
CA ALA A 505 -10.94 2.88 -4.97
C ALA A 505 -12.25 2.88 -4.16
N LEU A 506 -13.00 1.81 -4.31
CA LEU A 506 -14.25 1.57 -3.58
C LEU A 506 -14.17 0.25 -2.84
N LEU A 507 -14.62 0.26 -1.60
CA LEU A 507 -14.96 -0.95 -0.86
C LEU A 507 -16.48 -1.05 -0.80
N ILE A 508 -17.02 -2.13 -1.32
CA ILE A 508 -18.45 -2.45 -1.31
C ILE A 508 -18.67 -3.57 -0.27
N HIS A 509 -19.51 -3.32 0.71
CA HIS A 509 -19.96 -4.32 1.67
C HIS A 509 -21.34 -4.82 1.28
N LEU A 510 -21.42 -6.03 0.74
CA LEU A 510 -22.65 -6.73 0.41
C LEU A 510 -23.07 -7.56 1.62
N ILE A 511 -24.20 -7.19 2.22
CA ILE A 511 -24.68 -7.78 3.48
C ILE A 511 -25.62 -8.95 3.17
N ALA A 512 -25.26 -10.13 3.67
CA ALA A 512 -26.08 -11.33 3.57
C ALA A 512 -27.36 -11.20 4.43
N ARG A 513 -28.28 -12.16 4.25
CA ARG A 513 -29.57 -12.17 4.93
C ARG A 513 -29.46 -12.65 6.37
#